data_8681229a76b69d96c43695fac89a2312
#
_entry.id   8681229a76b69d96c43695fac89a2312
#
_cell.length_a   1.000
_cell.length_b   1.000
_cell.length_c   1.000
_cell.angle_alpha   90.00
_cell.angle_beta   90.00
_cell.angle_gamma   90.00
#
_symmetry.space_group_name_H-M   'P 1'
#
loop_
_entity.id
_entity.type
_entity.pdbx_description
1 polymer ?
#
loop_
_entity_poly.entity_id
_entity_poly.type
_entity_poly.pdbx_seq_one_letter_code
_entity_poly.pdbx_strand_id
1 'polypeptide(L)'
;MKIIFTKIRLYWPLIKSLQTGLLVATGLAGYMTVRCPIFNLPTMAGLFISLVASISGSTILNMWWDRDIDSKMGRTKKRPLAAGKINPREAFWVGLVLSLFGVGLAVVMDALYGLIIFAGLFIDVVIYTIWLKRRACWSIIWGGISGGMPILAGRILGFGSIDWVGIMLSLGILLWIPTHILTFNMRYFDDYKAAGVP
;
A
#
# COMPACT_ATOMS: atom_id res chain seq x y z
N MET A 1 2.03 -30.08 2.22
CA MET A 1 3.09 -29.07 2.48
C MET A 1 3.65 -28.44 1.20
N LYS A 2 4.10 -29.20 0.18
CA LYS A 2 4.66 -28.65 -1.09
C LYS A 2 3.71 -27.67 -1.82
N ILE A 3 2.42 -27.94 -1.88
CA ILE A 3 1.40 -27.10 -2.58
C ILE A 3 1.29 -25.72 -1.90
N ILE A 4 1.28 -25.66 -0.56
CA ILE A 4 1.19 -24.40 0.20
C ILE A 4 2.45 -23.55 -0.03
N PHE A 5 3.63 -24.14 0.04
CA PHE A 5 4.89 -23.43 -0.25
C PHE A 5 4.94 -22.88 -1.68
N THR A 6 4.45 -23.64 -2.66
CA THR A 6 4.38 -23.17 -4.05
C THR A 6 3.42 -21.97 -4.18
N LYS A 7 2.25 -22.00 -3.54
CA LYS A 7 1.31 -20.87 -3.52
C LYS A 7 1.91 -19.64 -2.84
N ILE A 8 2.51 -19.78 -1.66
CA ILE A 8 3.17 -18.67 -0.95
C ILE A 8 4.24 -18.03 -1.85
N ARG A 9 5.12 -18.83 -2.47
CA ARG A 9 6.16 -18.33 -3.39
C ARG A 9 5.57 -17.59 -4.59
N LEU A 10 4.38 -17.98 -5.04
CA LEU A 10 3.70 -17.36 -6.17
C LEU A 10 3.05 -16.02 -5.79
N TYR A 11 2.51 -15.92 -4.56
CA TYR A 11 1.87 -14.70 -4.05
C TYR A 11 2.87 -13.67 -3.48
N TRP A 12 4.07 -14.10 -3.07
CA TRP A 12 5.09 -13.21 -2.49
C TRP A 12 5.41 -11.98 -3.36
N PRO A 13 5.55 -12.07 -4.69
CA PRO A 13 5.78 -10.89 -5.52
C PRO A 13 4.58 -9.92 -5.58
N LEU A 14 3.36 -10.38 -5.27
CA LEU A 14 2.16 -9.54 -5.30
C LEU A 14 2.10 -8.59 -4.10
N ILE A 15 2.66 -8.97 -2.96
CA ILE A 15 2.66 -8.11 -1.77
C ILE A 15 3.72 -7.00 -1.83
N LYS A 16 4.57 -6.99 -2.88
CA LYS A 16 5.66 -6.00 -3.04
C LYS A 16 6.44 -5.79 -1.74
N SER A 17 7.03 -6.84 -1.21
CA SER A 17 7.61 -6.93 0.14
C SER A 17 8.46 -5.74 0.56
N LEU A 18 9.30 -5.20 -0.34
CA LEU A 18 10.12 -4.02 -0.05
C LEU A 18 9.25 -2.77 0.19
N GLN A 19 8.29 -2.50 -0.70
CA GLN A 19 7.40 -1.35 -0.59
C GLN A 19 6.52 -1.46 0.67
N THR A 20 5.93 -2.64 0.89
CA THR A 20 5.13 -2.92 2.09
C THR A 20 5.97 -2.75 3.36
N GLY A 21 7.20 -3.29 3.38
CA GLY A 21 8.10 -3.13 4.51
C GLY A 21 8.46 -1.68 4.82
N LEU A 22 8.72 -0.87 3.79
CA LEU A 22 8.99 0.57 3.97
C LEU A 22 7.77 1.30 4.57
N LEU A 23 6.57 1.06 4.06
CA LEU A 23 5.35 1.69 4.57
C LEU A 23 5.02 1.24 6.00
N VAL A 24 5.24 -0.03 6.32
CA VAL A 24 5.11 -0.54 7.70
C VAL A 24 6.13 0.12 8.62
N ALA A 25 7.37 0.27 8.18
CA ALA A 25 8.41 0.97 8.95
C ALA A 25 8.03 2.43 9.22
N THR A 26 7.43 3.15 8.25
CA THR A 26 6.93 4.52 8.48
C THR A 26 5.80 4.55 9.50
N GLY A 27 4.89 3.57 9.49
CA GLY A 27 3.82 3.44 10.48
C GLY A 27 4.37 3.20 11.90
N LEU A 28 5.32 2.27 12.03
CA LEU A 28 6.03 2.03 13.29
C LEU A 28 6.78 3.28 13.77
N ALA A 29 7.49 3.97 12.87
CA ALA A 29 8.17 5.23 13.19
C ALA A 29 7.17 6.28 13.69
N GLY A 30 6.01 6.44 13.04
CA GLY A 30 4.95 7.34 13.48
C GLY A 30 4.51 7.05 14.93
N TYR A 31 4.26 5.77 15.26
CA TYR A 31 3.94 5.36 16.62
C TYR A 31 5.05 5.68 17.62
N MET A 32 6.31 5.37 17.24
CA MET A 32 7.47 5.59 18.11
C MET A 32 7.77 7.08 18.36
N THR A 33 7.36 7.99 17.49
CA THR A 33 7.52 9.45 17.74
C THR A 33 6.78 9.94 19.00
N VAL A 34 5.82 9.14 19.49
CA VAL A 34 5.04 9.47 20.70
C VAL A 34 5.40 8.58 21.87
N ARG A 35 5.68 7.30 21.63
CA ARG A 35 5.79 6.27 22.66
C ARG A 35 7.23 5.78 22.92
N CYS A 36 8.24 6.35 22.29
CA CYS A 36 9.63 6.03 22.58
C CYS A 36 10.06 6.72 23.89
N PRO A 37 10.74 6.03 24.83
CA PRO A 37 11.23 4.64 24.78
C PRO A 37 10.26 3.58 25.32
N ILE A 38 9.03 3.93 25.64
CA ILE A 38 8.05 3.00 26.24
C ILE A 38 7.43 2.14 25.14
N PHE A 39 7.86 0.89 25.04
CA PHE A 39 7.35 -0.07 24.08
C PHE A 39 6.13 -0.82 24.62
N ASN A 40 5.00 -0.69 23.94
CA ASN A 40 3.86 -1.58 24.11
C ASN A 40 3.90 -2.65 23.00
N LEU A 41 4.49 -3.80 23.29
CA LEU A 41 4.71 -4.86 22.31
C LEU A 41 3.40 -5.37 21.67
N PRO A 42 2.30 -5.62 22.40
CA PRO A 42 1.01 -5.98 21.80
C PRO A 42 0.50 -4.95 20.80
N THR A 43 0.55 -3.66 21.14
CA THR A 43 0.11 -2.57 20.25
C THR A 43 1.00 -2.49 19.00
N MET A 44 2.32 -2.60 19.14
CA MET A 44 3.23 -2.62 18.01
C MET A 44 3.02 -3.84 17.10
N ALA A 45 2.76 -5.02 17.67
CA ALA A 45 2.45 -6.22 16.91
C ALA A 45 1.12 -6.07 16.15
N GLY A 46 0.09 -5.53 16.80
CA GLY A 46 -1.19 -5.24 16.15
C GLY A 46 -1.04 -4.23 15.01
N LEU A 47 -0.29 -3.14 15.22
CA LEU A 47 0.02 -2.15 14.20
C LEU A 47 0.77 -2.79 13.03
N PHE A 48 1.80 -3.60 13.30
CA PHE A 48 2.55 -4.31 12.27
C PHE A 48 1.64 -5.22 11.45
N ILE A 49 0.83 -6.06 12.10
CA ILE A 49 -0.05 -7.04 11.43
C ILE A 49 -1.14 -6.32 10.62
N SER A 50 -1.79 -5.30 11.17
CA SER A 50 -2.84 -4.54 10.49
C SER A 50 -2.31 -3.81 9.26
N LEU A 51 -1.13 -3.17 9.34
CA LEU A 51 -0.47 -2.51 8.22
C LEU A 51 -0.01 -3.52 7.17
N VAL A 52 0.67 -4.60 7.55
CA VAL A 52 1.10 -5.63 6.60
C VAL A 52 -0.10 -6.18 5.84
N ALA A 53 -1.18 -6.50 6.52
CA ALA A 53 -2.38 -7.06 5.88
C ALA A 53 -3.06 -6.05 4.95
N SER A 54 -3.34 -4.81 5.42
CA SER A 54 -4.02 -3.80 4.62
C SER A 54 -3.20 -3.37 3.40
N ILE A 55 -1.89 -3.11 3.56
CA ILE A 55 -1.01 -2.70 2.46
C ILE A 55 -0.81 -3.85 1.46
N SER A 56 -0.61 -5.10 1.94
CA SER A 56 -0.51 -6.26 1.05
C SER A 56 -1.80 -6.48 0.27
N GLY A 57 -2.95 -6.35 0.93
CA GLY A 57 -4.25 -6.44 0.28
C GLY A 57 -4.42 -5.38 -0.81
N SER A 58 -4.10 -4.11 -0.51
CA SER A 58 -4.12 -3.00 -1.47
C SER A 58 -3.22 -3.28 -2.67
N THR A 59 -1.97 -3.70 -2.45
CA THR A 59 -1.04 -3.99 -3.57
C THR A 59 -1.51 -5.13 -4.46
N ILE A 60 -2.15 -6.17 -3.89
CA ILE A 60 -2.75 -7.27 -4.67
C ILE A 60 -3.92 -6.76 -5.51
N LEU A 61 -4.82 -5.94 -4.93
CA LEU A 61 -5.95 -5.34 -5.65
C LEU A 61 -5.47 -4.42 -6.77
N ASN A 62 -4.42 -3.61 -6.53
CA ASN A 62 -3.81 -2.78 -7.55
C ASN A 62 -3.26 -3.61 -8.71
N MET A 63 -2.52 -4.69 -8.44
CA MET A 63 -2.02 -5.59 -9.50
C MET A 63 -3.14 -6.35 -10.20
N TRP A 64 -4.22 -6.68 -9.49
CA TRP A 64 -5.39 -7.31 -10.10
C TRP A 64 -6.05 -6.38 -11.11
N TRP A 65 -6.20 -5.10 -10.77
CA TRP A 65 -6.77 -4.07 -11.66
C TRP A 65 -5.86 -3.77 -12.85
N ASP A 66 -4.56 -3.63 -12.59
CA ASP A 66 -3.57 -3.20 -13.58
C ASP A 66 -3.00 -4.35 -14.45
N ARG A 67 -3.48 -5.57 -14.34
CA ARG A 67 -2.92 -6.75 -15.02
C ARG A 67 -2.81 -6.60 -16.53
N ASP A 68 -3.73 -5.86 -17.16
CA ASP A 68 -3.74 -5.56 -18.58
C ASP A 68 -2.63 -4.56 -18.98
N ILE A 69 -2.42 -3.52 -18.20
CA ILE A 69 -1.32 -2.57 -18.36
C ILE A 69 0.01 -3.27 -18.10
N ASP A 70 0.11 -4.01 -17.00
CA ASP A 70 1.30 -4.74 -16.60
C ASP A 70 1.78 -5.74 -17.68
N SER A 71 0.86 -6.35 -18.42
CA SER A 71 1.19 -7.28 -19.50
C SER A 71 1.87 -6.61 -20.70
N LYS A 72 1.63 -5.31 -20.92
CA LYS A 72 2.18 -4.52 -22.02
C LYS A 72 3.56 -3.93 -21.71
N MET A 73 3.88 -3.76 -20.41
CA MET A 73 5.12 -3.12 -19.97
C MET A 73 6.26 -4.14 -19.82
N GLY A 74 7.42 -3.87 -20.40
CA GLY A 74 8.60 -4.74 -20.37
C GLY A 74 9.02 -5.13 -18.95
N ARG A 75 8.94 -4.19 -18.00
CA ARG A 75 9.31 -4.35 -16.59
C ARG A 75 8.32 -5.23 -15.81
N THR A 76 7.02 -5.15 -16.10
CA THR A 76 5.95 -5.74 -15.27
C THR A 76 5.28 -6.97 -15.87
N LYS A 77 5.47 -7.26 -17.16
CA LYS A 77 4.90 -8.43 -17.86
C LYS A 77 5.21 -9.79 -17.22
N LYS A 78 6.29 -9.86 -16.44
CA LYS A 78 6.69 -11.08 -15.70
C LYS A 78 5.96 -11.26 -14.36
N ARG A 79 5.16 -10.28 -13.91
CA ARG A 79 4.39 -10.40 -12.67
C ARG A 79 3.40 -11.57 -12.76
N PRO A 80 3.19 -12.32 -11.67
CA PRO A 80 2.38 -13.55 -11.71
C PRO A 80 0.96 -13.36 -12.28
N LEU A 81 0.31 -12.23 -11.99
CA LEU A 81 -1.02 -11.90 -12.52
C LEU A 81 -0.99 -11.53 -14.01
N ALA A 82 -0.06 -10.66 -14.40
CA ALA A 82 0.11 -10.26 -15.81
C ALA A 82 0.55 -11.44 -16.69
N ALA A 83 1.34 -12.37 -16.14
CA ALA A 83 1.81 -13.59 -16.80
C ALA A 83 0.78 -14.74 -16.76
N GLY A 84 -0.44 -14.54 -16.22
CA GLY A 84 -1.49 -15.57 -16.15
C GLY A 84 -1.20 -16.75 -15.21
N LYS A 85 -0.22 -16.64 -14.31
CA LYS A 85 0.17 -17.71 -13.37
C LYS A 85 -0.76 -17.82 -12.16
N ILE A 86 -1.56 -16.80 -11.90
CA ILE A 86 -2.54 -16.73 -10.80
C ILE A 86 -3.90 -16.38 -11.40
N ASN A 87 -4.95 -17.09 -10.92
CA ASN A 87 -6.32 -16.79 -11.32
C ASN A 87 -6.71 -15.38 -10.80
N PRO A 88 -7.16 -14.45 -11.67
CA PRO A 88 -7.54 -13.11 -11.27
C PRO A 88 -8.64 -13.06 -10.20
N ARG A 89 -9.59 -14.02 -10.24
CA ARG A 89 -10.66 -14.09 -9.21
C ARG A 89 -10.09 -14.47 -7.84
N GLU A 90 -9.15 -15.43 -7.81
CA GLU A 90 -8.48 -15.83 -6.56
C GLU A 90 -7.69 -14.65 -5.98
N ALA A 91 -6.92 -13.93 -6.81
CA ALA A 91 -6.16 -12.76 -6.38
C ALA A 91 -7.07 -11.63 -5.85
N PHE A 92 -8.20 -11.37 -6.49
CA PHE A 92 -9.17 -10.38 -6.01
C PHE A 92 -9.66 -10.71 -4.60
N TRP A 93 -10.11 -11.96 -4.37
CA TRP A 93 -10.60 -12.35 -3.06
C TRP A 93 -9.51 -12.35 -1.99
N VAL A 94 -8.30 -12.80 -2.31
CA VAL A 94 -7.16 -12.73 -1.38
C VAL A 94 -6.85 -11.27 -1.02
N GLY A 95 -6.78 -10.37 -2.00
CA GLY A 95 -6.56 -8.95 -1.77
C GLY A 95 -7.66 -8.31 -0.92
N LEU A 96 -8.92 -8.62 -1.22
CA LEU A 96 -10.07 -8.09 -0.48
C LEU A 96 -10.09 -8.58 0.98
N VAL A 97 -9.91 -9.88 1.21
CA VAL A 97 -9.89 -10.46 2.56
C VAL A 97 -8.75 -9.90 3.40
N LEU A 98 -7.54 -9.79 2.83
CA LEU A 98 -6.41 -9.17 3.53
C LEU A 98 -6.68 -7.69 3.87
N SER A 99 -7.24 -6.93 2.93
CA SER A 99 -7.60 -5.53 3.15
C SER A 99 -8.63 -5.39 4.27
N LEU A 100 -9.71 -6.16 4.23
CA LEU A 100 -10.76 -6.14 5.24
C LEU A 100 -10.24 -6.60 6.61
N PHE A 101 -9.42 -7.64 6.66
CA PHE A 101 -8.78 -8.10 7.89
C PHE A 101 -7.88 -7.03 8.49
N GLY A 102 -7.00 -6.40 7.68
CA GLY A 102 -6.09 -5.37 8.15
C GLY A 102 -6.82 -4.13 8.67
N VAL A 103 -7.83 -3.64 7.94
CA VAL A 103 -8.68 -2.51 8.38
C VAL A 103 -9.52 -2.90 9.61
N GLY A 104 -10.12 -4.09 9.63
CA GLY A 104 -10.91 -4.57 10.76
C GLY A 104 -10.09 -4.65 12.04
N LEU A 105 -8.87 -5.20 11.96
CA LEU A 105 -7.95 -5.22 13.10
C LEU A 105 -7.58 -3.79 13.55
N ALA A 106 -7.33 -2.88 12.60
CA ALA A 106 -7.01 -1.49 12.92
C ALA A 106 -8.18 -0.79 13.63
N VAL A 107 -9.42 -0.98 13.19
CA VAL A 107 -10.63 -0.43 13.84
C VAL A 107 -10.81 -0.98 15.27
N VAL A 108 -10.55 -2.28 15.47
CA VAL A 108 -10.62 -2.91 16.80
C VAL A 108 -9.57 -2.34 17.76
N MET A 109 -8.39 -1.96 17.25
CA MET A 109 -7.34 -1.34 18.07
C MET A 109 -7.68 0.09 18.46
N ASP A 110 -8.12 0.90 17.51
CA ASP A 110 -8.57 2.29 17.68
C ASP A 110 -9.38 2.73 16.46
N ALA A 111 -10.53 3.36 16.70
CA ALA A 111 -11.45 3.74 15.63
C ALA A 111 -10.85 4.77 14.67
N LEU A 112 -10.10 5.76 15.19
CA LEU A 112 -9.48 6.81 14.37
C LEU A 112 -8.29 6.24 13.57
N TYR A 113 -7.48 5.39 14.19
CA TYR A 113 -6.42 4.65 13.52
C TYR A 113 -6.99 3.82 12.36
N GLY A 114 -8.05 3.06 12.62
CA GLY A 114 -8.71 2.26 11.60
C GLY A 114 -9.29 3.09 10.45
N LEU A 115 -9.88 4.27 10.78
CA LEU A 115 -10.38 5.21 9.77
C LEU A 115 -9.27 5.71 8.84
N ILE A 116 -8.10 6.04 9.37
CA ILE A 116 -6.98 6.51 8.56
C ILE A 116 -6.41 5.38 7.67
N ILE A 117 -6.33 4.15 8.19
CA ILE A 117 -5.92 2.99 7.38
C ILE A 117 -6.93 2.72 6.27
N PHE A 118 -8.22 2.77 6.57
CA PHE A 118 -9.28 2.65 5.56
C PHE A 118 -9.19 3.76 4.50
N ALA A 119 -9.01 5.02 4.93
CA ALA A 119 -8.86 6.16 4.01
C ALA A 119 -7.64 5.97 3.09
N GLY A 120 -6.50 5.52 3.62
CA GLY A 120 -5.31 5.20 2.82
C GLY A 120 -5.59 4.12 1.77
N LEU A 121 -6.23 3.03 2.16
CA LEU A 121 -6.63 1.95 1.27
C LEU A 121 -7.62 2.42 0.20
N PHE A 122 -8.63 3.19 0.58
CA PHE A 122 -9.63 3.74 -0.35
C PHE A 122 -8.99 4.67 -1.37
N ILE A 123 -8.11 5.56 -0.92
CA ILE A 123 -7.39 6.48 -1.80
C ILE A 123 -6.49 5.70 -2.77
N ASP A 124 -5.74 4.70 -2.29
CA ASP A 124 -4.82 3.92 -3.14
C ASP A 124 -5.55 3.05 -4.15
N VAL A 125 -6.57 2.31 -3.72
CA VAL A 125 -7.26 1.36 -4.62
C VAL A 125 -8.28 2.08 -5.48
N VAL A 126 -9.18 2.89 -4.90
CA VAL A 126 -10.33 3.45 -5.62
C VAL A 126 -9.91 4.72 -6.37
N ILE A 127 -9.36 5.71 -5.66
CA ILE A 127 -9.07 7.02 -6.26
C ILE A 127 -7.86 6.92 -7.19
N TYR A 128 -6.73 6.44 -6.67
CA TYR A 128 -5.50 6.37 -7.45
C TYR A 128 -5.58 5.31 -8.52
N THR A 129 -5.79 4.04 -8.18
CA THR A 129 -5.64 2.92 -9.13
C THR A 129 -6.81 2.80 -10.10
N ILE A 130 -8.05 2.78 -9.59
CA ILE A 130 -9.24 2.54 -10.44
C ILE A 130 -9.62 3.80 -11.22
N TRP A 131 -9.64 4.94 -10.56
CA TRP A 131 -10.19 6.16 -11.14
C TRP A 131 -9.15 6.98 -11.92
N LEU A 132 -8.05 7.41 -11.29
CA LEU A 132 -7.18 8.46 -11.81
C LEU A 132 -5.98 7.96 -12.61
N LYS A 133 -5.39 6.84 -12.25
CA LYS A 133 -4.13 6.33 -12.82
C LYS A 133 -4.12 6.24 -14.35
N ARG A 134 -5.27 5.94 -14.95
CA ARG A 134 -5.44 5.80 -16.40
C ARG A 134 -5.95 7.07 -17.08
N ARG A 135 -6.22 8.13 -16.33
CA ARG A 135 -6.91 9.34 -16.83
C ARG A 135 -6.13 10.62 -16.63
N ALA A 136 -5.28 10.68 -15.61
CA ALA A 136 -4.62 11.92 -15.24
C ALA A 136 -3.20 11.69 -14.73
N CYS A 137 -2.23 12.44 -15.25
CA CYS A 137 -0.83 12.38 -14.80
C CYS A 137 -0.66 12.80 -13.32
N TRP A 138 -1.52 13.69 -12.81
CA TRP A 138 -1.50 14.12 -11.41
C TRP A 138 -2.06 13.08 -10.42
N SER A 139 -2.50 11.91 -10.91
CA SER A 139 -2.87 10.75 -10.06
C SER A 139 -1.79 10.37 -9.05
N ILE A 140 -0.54 10.64 -9.37
CA ILE A 140 0.64 10.43 -8.52
C ILE A 140 0.51 11.11 -7.15
N ILE A 141 -0.14 12.28 -7.10
CA ILE A 141 -0.38 13.02 -5.83
C ILE A 141 -1.25 12.18 -4.89
N TRP A 142 -2.30 11.56 -5.41
CA TRP A 142 -3.18 10.69 -4.62
C TRP A 142 -2.46 9.42 -4.13
N GLY A 143 -1.57 8.87 -4.96
CA GLY A 143 -0.64 7.82 -4.52
C GLY A 143 0.29 8.29 -3.39
N GLY A 144 0.74 9.54 -3.45
CA GLY A 144 1.53 10.16 -2.38
C GLY A 144 0.73 10.32 -1.08
N ILE A 145 -0.53 10.77 -1.17
CA ILE A 145 -1.43 10.89 -0.01
C ILE A 145 -1.62 9.54 0.66
N SER A 146 -1.96 8.49 -0.11
CA SER A 146 -2.15 7.15 0.45
C SER A 146 -0.87 6.62 1.12
N GLY A 147 0.31 6.90 0.53
CA GLY A 147 1.60 6.51 1.09
C GLY A 147 1.99 7.26 2.37
N GLY A 148 1.43 8.46 2.61
CA GLY A 148 1.58 9.20 3.87
C GLY A 148 0.66 8.72 4.99
N MET A 149 -0.38 7.92 4.70
CA MET A 149 -1.33 7.48 5.72
C MET A 149 -0.73 6.55 6.79
N PRO A 150 0.18 5.61 6.50
CA PRO A 150 0.75 4.73 7.52
C PRO A 150 1.46 5.47 8.65
N ILE A 151 2.27 6.50 8.35
CA ILE A 151 2.98 7.26 9.39
C ILE A 151 2.01 8.08 10.24
N LEU A 152 0.99 8.70 9.62
CA LEU A 152 -0.06 9.42 10.32
C LEU A 152 -0.86 8.47 11.22
N ALA A 153 -1.26 7.31 10.70
CA ALA A 153 -2.00 6.30 11.44
C ALA A 153 -1.21 5.79 12.65
N GLY A 154 0.07 5.46 12.47
CA GLY A 154 0.92 5.02 13.58
C GLY A 154 1.03 6.08 14.68
N ARG A 155 1.17 7.36 14.29
CA ARG A 155 1.21 8.44 15.27
C ARG A 155 -0.12 8.63 16.01
N ILE A 156 -1.25 8.54 15.31
CA ILE A 156 -2.58 8.59 15.91
C ILE A 156 -2.75 7.47 16.94
N LEU A 157 -2.35 6.25 16.62
CA LEU A 157 -2.41 5.13 17.54
C LEU A 157 -1.58 5.36 18.82
N GLY A 158 -0.48 6.12 18.71
CA GLY A 158 0.35 6.49 19.85
C GLY A 158 -0.18 7.67 20.65
N PHE A 159 -0.69 8.70 19.97
CA PHE A 159 -1.08 9.99 20.55
C PHE A 159 -2.58 10.06 20.93
N GLY A 160 -3.44 9.31 20.23
CA GLY A 160 -4.89 9.29 20.44
C GLY A 160 -5.68 10.31 19.62
N SER A 161 -5.03 11.16 18.84
CA SER A 161 -5.69 12.15 17.97
C SER A 161 -4.79 12.56 16.81
N ILE A 162 -5.37 13.29 15.84
CA ILE A 162 -4.60 13.93 14.76
C ILE A 162 -3.90 15.15 15.34
N ASP A 163 -2.60 15.22 15.16
CA ASP A 163 -1.79 16.36 15.58
C ASP A 163 -0.94 16.94 14.43
N TRP A 164 -0.40 18.14 14.64
CA TRP A 164 0.39 18.85 13.65
C TRP A 164 1.64 18.10 13.22
N VAL A 165 2.29 17.38 14.14
CA VAL A 165 3.50 16.60 13.83
C VAL A 165 3.17 15.43 12.92
N GLY A 166 2.06 14.72 13.16
CA GLY A 166 1.59 13.63 12.29
C GLY A 166 1.28 14.11 10.88
N ILE A 167 0.64 15.29 10.76
CA ILE A 167 0.36 15.91 9.45
C ILE A 167 1.66 16.25 8.72
N MET A 168 2.63 16.89 9.40
CA MET A 168 3.91 17.26 8.78
C MET A 168 4.73 16.04 8.34
N LEU A 169 4.75 14.97 9.14
CA LEU A 169 5.40 13.72 8.78
C LEU A 169 4.74 13.08 7.55
N SER A 170 3.40 13.06 7.51
CA SER A 170 2.64 12.56 6.36
C SER A 170 2.89 13.38 5.09
N LEU A 171 2.95 14.71 5.20
CA LEU A 171 3.30 15.61 4.11
C LEU A 171 4.72 15.37 3.59
N GLY A 172 5.68 15.09 4.47
CA GLY A 172 7.03 14.72 4.05
C GLY A 172 7.07 13.49 3.15
N ILE A 173 6.32 12.44 3.51
CA ILE A 173 6.18 11.24 2.69
C ILE A 173 5.43 11.55 1.38
N LEU A 174 4.35 12.36 1.46
CA LEU A 174 3.59 12.78 0.29
C LEU A 174 4.46 13.50 -0.75
N LEU A 175 5.37 14.36 -0.33
CA LEU A 175 6.27 15.08 -1.24
C LEU A 175 7.36 14.17 -1.81
N TRP A 176 7.81 13.18 -1.04
CA TRP A 176 8.85 12.24 -1.48
C TRP A 176 8.35 11.25 -2.55
N ILE A 177 7.13 10.70 -2.39
CA ILE A 177 6.58 9.66 -3.28
C ILE A 177 6.43 10.15 -4.72
N PRO A 178 5.79 11.30 -5.03
CA PRO A 178 5.70 11.81 -6.39
C PRO A 178 7.07 12.03 -7.04
N THR A 179 8.02 12.59 -6.31
CA THR A 179 9.38 12.81 -6.81
C THR A 179 10.04 11.50 -7.22
N HIS A 180 9.90 10.45 -6.39
CA HIS A 180 10.42 9.11 -6.71
C HIS A 180 9.72 8.48 -7.92
N ILE A 181 8.39 8.61 -8.03
CA ILE A 181 7.64 8.05 -9.16
C ILE A 181 7.96 8.79 -10.46
N LEU A 182 8.15 10.10 -10.43
CA LEU A 182 8.54 10.88 -11.61
C LEU A 182 9.89 10.40 -12.17
N THR A 183 10.88 10.11 -11.34
CA THR A 183 12.15 9.53 -11.79
C THR A 183 11.97 8.16 -12.45
N PHE A 184 11.04 7.34 -11.96
CA PHE A 184 10.68 6.08 -12.60
C PHE A 184 10.00 6.29 -13.94
N ASN A 185 9.06 7.23 -14.06
CA ASN A 185 8.37 7.54 -15.30
C ASN A 185 9.35 8.04 -16.37
N MET A 186 10.31 8.88 -16.01
CA MET A 186 11.36 9.32 -16.93
C MET A 186 12.22 8.14 -17.42
N ARG A 187 12.60 7.23 -16.53
CA ARG A 187 13.44 6.06 -16.86
C ARG A 187 12.72 5.04 -17.74
N TYR A 188 11.40 4.89 -17.60
CA TYR A 188 10.59 3.88 -18.30
C TYR A 188 9.52 4.52 -19.18
N PHE A 189 9.81 5.69 -19.74
CA PHE A 189 8.87 6.49 -20.51
C PHE A 189 8.21 5.69 -21.66
N ASP A 190 9.00 4.94 -22.42
CA ASP A 190 8.50 4.15 -23.55
C ASP A 190 7.53 3.04 -23.09
N ASP A 191 7.80 2.40 -21.96
CA ASP A 191 6.90 1.39 -21.36
C ASP A 191 5.54 2.01 -20.97
N TYR A 192 5.55 3.20 -20.35
CA TYR A 192 4.31 3.91 -19.98
C TYR A 192 3.52 4.35 -21.19
N LYS A 193 4.20 4.89 -22.20
CA LYS A 193 3.60 5.30 -23.49
C LYS A 193 2.99 4.10 -24.21
N ALA A 194 3.67 2.96 -24.30
CA ALA A 194 3.16 1.74 -24.90
C ALA A 194 1.94 1.16 -24.16
N ALA A 195 1.86 1.37 -22.84
CA ALA A 195 0.74 0.94 -22.03
C ALA A 195 -0.46 1.90 -22.03
N GLY A 196 -0.32 3.10 -22.66
CA GLY A 196 -1.36 4.13 -22.70
C GLY A 196 -1.65 4.79 -21.33
N VAL A 197 -0.64 4.85 -20.46
CA VAL A 197 -0.72 5.54 -19.17
C VAL A 197 -0.19 6.97 -19.36
N PRO A 198 -0.96 8.01 -18.96
CA PRO A 198 -0.58 9.42 -19.16
C PRO A 198 0.59 9.84 -18.28
#